data_079e990564622c4855c2917d5a1345b8
#
_entry.id   079e990564622c4855c2917d5a1345b8
#
_cell.length_a   1.000
_cell.length_b   1.000
_cell.length_c   1.000
_cell.angle_alpha   90.00
_cell.angle_beta   90.00
_cell.angle_gamma   90.00
#
_symmetry.space_group_name_H-M   'P 1'
#
loop_
_entity.id
_entity.type
_entity.pdbx_description
1 polymer ?
#
loop_
_entity_poly.entity_id
_entity_poly.type
_entity_poly.pdbx_seq_one_letter_code
_entity_poly.pdbx_strand_id
1 'polypeptide(L)'
;MVVAGGGAGGSDSGGGGGAGGYRTGTCVSIPNSAVTITVGGGGAGGATTPGANGSNSVIACVMTSAGGGGGAHNGVGCEPNGLAGGSGGGASNNGESPASGGAGNTPPVSPSQGNPGGDSPDAQPRAGGGGGGASADGADSAPGCGGNGGNGESNDITGSAVTYAGGGGGGAVAPATGGSAGSGGGGAGETSPPTGSGIGGAGSANTGGGGGGTRANPRAGGAGGSGIVVIKETTPKC
;
A
#
# COMPACT_ATOMS: atom_id res chain seq x y z
N MET A 1 -15.74 -2.23 -10.74
CA MET A 1 -14.41 -2.08 -10.14
C MET A 1 -14.54 -1.99 -8.62
N VAL A 2 -13.71 -2.71 -7.89
CA VAL A 2 -13.65 -2.72 -6.42
C VAL A 2 -12.20 -2.55 -6.01
N VAL A 3 -11.87 -1.49 -5.31
CA VAL A 3 -10.54 -1.20 -4.75
C VAL A 3 -10.67 -1.13 -3.24
N ALA A 4 -9.85 -1.87 -2.51
CA ALA A 4 -9.84 -1.90 -1.05
C ALA A 4 -9.04 -0.73 -0.47
N GLY A 5 -9.07 -0.55 0.85
CA GLY A 5 -8.22 0.44 1.51
C GLY A 5 -6.75 0.04 1.48
N GLY A 6 -5.83 1.00 1.29
CA GLY A 6 -4.40 0.79 1.35
C GLY A 6 -3.89 0.59 2.78
N GLY A 7 -2.78 -0.10 2.95
CA GLY A 7 -2.05 -0.24 4.21
C GLY A 7 -1.32 1.06 4.57
N ALA A 8 -1.04 1.27 5.84
CA ALA A 8 -0.22 2.38 6.29
C ALA A 8 1.27 2.08 6.16
N GLY A 9 2.10 3.11 6.07
CA GLY A 9 3.55 3.00 6.16
C GLY A 9 4.03 2.68 7.59
N GLY A 10 5.19 2.09 7.70
CA GLY A 10 5.88 1.80 8.95
C GLY A 10 6.73 2.98 9.44
N SER A 11 7.26 2.87 10.65
CA SER A 11 8.17 3.86 11.25
C SER A 11 9.60 3.31 11.40
N ASP A 12 10.57 4.21 11.64
CA ASP A 12 11.99 3.91 11.87
C ASP A 12 12.63 3.08 10.73
N SER A 13 13.07 3.76 9.68
CA SER A 13 13.45 3.10 8.42
C SER A 13 12.31 2.26 7.85
N GLY A 14 11.08 2.69 8.13
CA GLY A 14 9.89 1.91 7.91
C GLY A 14 9.61 1.66 6.43
N GLY A 15 9.05 0.48 6.14
CA GLY A 15 8.56 0.15 4.80
C GLY A 15 7.34 0.98 4.40
N GLY A 16 7.14 1.15 3.11
CA GLY A 16 5.89 1.71 2.56
C GLY A 16 4.71 0.75 2.73
N GLY A 17 3.51 1.28 2.94
CA GLY A 17 2.27 0.48 2.95
C GLY A 17 1.91 -0.02 1.56
N GLY A 18 1.41 -1.25 1.46
CA GLY A 18 0.89 -1.82 0.21
C GLY A 18 -0.43 -1.19 -0.18
N ALA A 19 -0.72 -1.13 -1.47
CA ALA A 19 -2.00 -0.71 -1.97
C ALA A 19 -3.12 -1.70 -1.60
N GLY A 20 -4.33 -1.22 -1.48
CA GLY A 20 -5.53 -2.05 -1.43
C GLY A 20 -5.66 -2.88 -2.71
N GLY A 21 -6.16 -4.10 -2.58
CA GLY A 21 -6.38 -4.96 -3.73
C GLY A 21 -7.26 -4.27 -4.77
N TYR A 22 -6.92 -4.44 -6.03
CA TYR A 22 -7.63 -3.90 -7.18
C TYR A 22 -8.29 -5.04 -7.94
N ARG A 23 -9.61 -4.98 -8.08
CA ARG A 23 -10.37 -5.99 -8.83
C ARG A 23 -11.38 -5.36 -9.78
N THR A 24 -11.46 -5.91 -10.98
CA THR A 24 -12.46 -5.53 -11.99
C THR A 24 -13.24 -6.75 -12.44
N GLY A 25 -14.39 -6.52 -12.99
CA GLY A 25 -15.19 -7.55 -13.66
C GLY A 25 -16.11 -6.91 -14.70
N THR A 26 -16.30 -7.59 -15.82
CA THR A 26 -17.28 -7.24 -16.85
C THR A 26 -18.40 -8.27 -16.86
N CYS A 27 -19.60 -7.85 -17.18
CA CYS A 27 -20.80 -8.72 -17.19
C CYS A 27 -21.03 -9.46 -15.87
N VAL A 28 -20.72 -8.80 -14.75
CA VAL A 28 -20.90 -9.37 -13.42
C VAL A 28 -22.37 -9.32 -13.06
N SER A 29 -22.97 -10.49 -12.79
CA SER A 29 -24.35 -10.58 -12.32
C SER A 29 -24.46 -10.08 -10.89
N ILE A 30 -25.28 -9.07 -10.66
CA ILE A 30 -25.63 -8.59 -9.32
C ILE A 30 -27.00 -9.19 -8.97
N PRO A 31 -27.19 -9.73 -7.73
CA PRO A 31 -28.50 -10.25 -7.32
C PRO A 31 -29.60 -9.22 -7.46
N ASN A 32 -30.79 -9.65 -7.89
CA ASN A 32 -31.98 -8.78 -7.99
C ASN A 32 -32.65 -8.57 -6.60
N SER A 33 -31.83 -8.29 -5.62
CA SER A 33 -32.20 -8.00 -4.22
C SER A 33 -31.26 -6.95 -3.65
N ALA A 34 -31.56 -6.39 -2.49
CA ALA A 34 -30.66 -5.46 -1.82
C ALA A 34 -29.29 -6.10 -1.57
N VAL A 35 -28.23 -5.44 -2.02
CA VAL A 35 -26.82 -5.89 -1.87
C VAL A 35 -26.08 -4.86 -1.00
N THR A 36 -25.43 -5.35 0.05
CA THR A 36 -24.59 -4.51 0.88
C THR A 36 -23.25 -4.23 0.18
N ILE A 37 -22.90 -2.95 0.09
CA ILE A 37 -21.59 -2.50 -0.40
C ILE A 37 -20.82 -1.90 0.77
N THR A 38 -19.60 -2.40 1.00
CA THR A 38 -18.68 -1.87 2.00
C THR A 38 -17.45 -1.32 1.28
N VAL A 39 -17.06 -0.08 1.57
CA VAL A 39 -15.81 0.51 1.10
C VAL A 39 -14.79 0.46 2.24
N GLY A 40 -13.65 -0.16 2.00
CA GLY A 40 -12.59 -0.32 2.98
C GLY A 40 -11.89 0.99 3.32
N GLY A 41 -11.67 1.24 4.60
CA GLY A 41 -10.82 2.34 5.09
C GLY A 41 -9.35 2.01 4.94
N GLY A 42 -8.51 3.05 4.83
CA GLY A 42 -7.05 2.90 4.88
C GLY A 42 -6.56 2.53 6.28
N GLY A 43 -5.42 1.86 6.36
CA GLY A 43 -4.74 1.53 7.61
C GLY A 43 -4.23 2.79 8.33
N ALA A 44 -4.19 2.76 9.66
CA ALA A 44 -3.61 3.83 10.47
C ALA A 44 -2.09 3.69 10.57
N GLY A 45 -1.36 4.79 10.47
CA GLY A 45 0.08 4.82 10.70
C GLY A 45 0.43 4.59 12.18
N GLY A 46 1.39 3.70 12.45
CA GLY A 46 1.92 3.46 13.78
C GLY A 46 3.20 4.27 14.02
N ALA A 47 3.37 4.86 15.21
CA ALA A 47 4.58 5.60 15.56
C ALA A 47 5.71 4.70 16.10
N THR A 48 5.35 3.58 16.71
CA THR A 48 6.28 2.60 17.32
C THR A 48 5.90 1.16 16.98
N THR A 49 5.09 0.98 15.95
CA THR A 49 4.56 -0.30 15.50
C THR A 49 4.54 -0.33 13.97
N PRO A 50 4.46 -1.50 13.37
CA PRO A 50 4.17 -1.60 11.93
C PRO A 50 2.92 -0.79 11.57
N GLY A 51 2.85 -0.34 10.32
CA GLY A 51 1.63 0.23 9.78
C GLY A 51 0.49 -0.77 9.83
N ALA A 52 -0.73 -0.32 10.09
CA ALA A 52 -1.89 -1.19 10.07
C ALA A 52 -2.28 -1.56 8.64
N ASN A 53 -2.83 -2.76 8.45
CA ASN A 53 -3.45 -3.14 7.18
C ASN A 53 -4.66 -2.25 6.89
N GLY A 54 -4.93 -2.04 5.60
CA GLY A 54 -6.20 -1.50 5.14
C GLY A 54 -7.35 -2.50 5.32
N SER A 55 -8.57 -2.00 5.20
CA SER A 55 -9.78 -2.81 5.27
C SER A 55 -10.26 -3.25 3.88
N ASN A 56 -10.94 -4.39 3.82
CA ASN A 56 -11.51 -4.91 2.59
C ASN A 56 -12.63 -4.02 2.04
N SER A 57 -12.73 -3.95 0.70
CA SER A 57 -13.94 -3.49 0.02
C SER A 57 -14.73 -4.68 -0.50
N VAL A 58 -16.06 -4.65 -0.32
CA VAL A 58 -16.93 -5.80 -0.58
C VAL A 58 -18.20 -5.37 -1.30
N ILE A 59 -18.54 -6.06 -2.36
CA ILE A 59 -19.92 -6.16 -2.88
C ILE A 59 -20.40 -7.54 -2.43
N ALA A 60 -21.30 -7.60 -1.47
CA ALA A 60 -21.73 -8.86 -0.84
C ALA A 60 -22.17 -9.91 -1.87
N CYS A 61 -21.72 -11.16 -1.69
CA CYS A 61 -21.95 -12.30 -2.57
C CYS A 61 -21.44 -12.14 -4.02
N VAL A 62 -20.73 -11.04 -4.34
CA VAL A 62 -20.27 -10.74 -5.70
C VAL A 62 -18.75 -10.66 -5.78
N MET A 63 -18.15 -9.73 -5.04
CA MET A 63 -16.71 -9.48 -5.14
C MET A 63 -16.15 -8.90 -3.84
N THR A 64 -15.03 -9.46 -3.37
CA THR A 64 -14.25 -8.91 -2.26
C THR A 64 -12.85 -8.56 -2.75
N SER A 65 -12.38 -7.39 -2.42
CA SER A 65 -11.00 -6.96 -2.60
C SER A 65 -10.34 -6.81 -1.23
N ALA A 66 -9.15 -7.37 -1.04
CA ALA A 66 -8.46 -7.38 0.25
C ALA A 66 -7.76 -6.06 0.54
N GLY A 67 -7.75 -5.63 1.79
CA GLY A 67 -6.98 -4.46 2.22
C GLY A 67 -5.49 -4.63 1.98
N GLY A 68 -4.77 -3.54 1.75
CA GLY A 68 -3.32 -3.52 1.56
C GLY A 68 -2.58 -3.84 2.85
N GLY A 69 -1.41 -4.47 2.75
CA GLY A 69 -0.54 -4.80 3.86
C GLY A 69 0.16 -3.56 4.44
N GLY A 70 0.29 -3.49 5.77
CA GLY A 70 1.06 -2.45 6.43
C GLY A 70 2.57 -2.57 6.19
N GLY A 71 3.26 -1.45 6.10
CA GLY A 71 4.73 -1.39 6.04
C GLY A 71 5.35 -1.78 7.38
N ALA A 72 6.51 -2.44 7.32
CA ALA A 72 7.23 -2.90 8.49
C ALA A 72 7.80 -1.74 9.32
N HIS A 73 8.07 -2.02 10.59
CA HIS A 73 8.69 -1.12 11.55
C HIS A 73 9.99 -1.73 12.07
N ASN A 74 11.02 -0.88 12.23
CA ASN A 74 12.26 -1.28 12.88
C ASN A 74 12.17 -1.04 14.40
N GLY A 75 11.77 -2.04 15.15
CA GLY A 75 11.71 -1.97 16.60
C GLY A 75 12.23 -3.24 17.24
N VAL A 76 12.79 -3.12 18.47
CA VAL A 76 13.24 -4.29 19.22
C VAL A 76 12.08 -5.25 19.45
N GLY A 77 12.23 -6.49 18.99
CA GLY A 77 11.19 -7.51 19.08
C GLY A 77 10.06 -7.39 18.03
N CYS A 78 10.19 -6.51 17.06
CA CYS A 78 9.26 -6.40 15.92
C CYS A 78 9.79 -7.16 14.71
N GLU A 79 8.88 -7.79 13.98
CA GLU A 79 9.21 -8.41 12.71
C GLU A 79 9.53 -7.31 11.68
N PRO A 80 10.74 -7.30 11.08
CA PRO A 80 11.11 -6.28 10.10
C PRO A 80 10.44 -6.52 8.74
N ASN A 81 9.64 -7.58 8.61
CA ASN A 81 8.98 -7.96 7.37
C ASN A 81 7.69 -7.17 7.14
N GLY A 82 7.43 -6.83 5.90
CA GLY A 82 6.18 -6.21 5.48
C GLY A 82 4.98 -7.15 5.68
N LEU A 83 3.80 -6.60 5.96
CA LEU A 83 2.58 -7.38 6.13
C LEU A 83 1.97 -7.75 4.78
N ALA A 84 1.41 -8.96 4.71
CA ALA A 84 0.70 -9.40 3.50
C ALA A 84 -0.67 -8.70 3.37
N GLY A 85 -1.15 -8.56 2.12
CA GLY A 85 -2.44 -7.95 1.82
C GLY A 85 -2.86 -8.08 0.37
N GLY A 86 -3.82 -7.28 -0.07
CA GLY A 86 -4.16 -7.13 -1.49
C GLY A 86 -2.92 -6.83 -2.32
N SER A 87 -2.16 -5.79 -1.95
CA SER A 87 -0.72 -5.67 -2.22
C SER A 87 0.03 -5.68 -0.89
N GLY A 88 1.26 -6.19 -0.88
CA GLY A 88 2.08 -6.33 0.32
C GLY A 88 2.74 -5.03 0.76
N GLY A 89 2.96 -4.85 2.06
CA GLY A 89 3.77 -3.75 2.60
C GLY A 89 5.27 -3.98 2.40
N GLY A 90 6.06 -2.92 2.33
CA GLY A 90 7.53 -2.99 2.24
C GLY A 90 8.17 -3.42 3.56
N ALA A 91 9.35 -4.00 3.48
CA ALA A 91 10.19 -4.36 4.62
C ALA A 91 10.81 -3.13 5.30
N SER A 92 11.31 -3.28 6.53
CA SER A 92 12.15 -2.29 7.19
C SER A 92 13.54 -2.84 7.46
N ASN A 93 14.54 -1.96 7.58
CA ASN A 93 15.92 -2.34 7.89
C ASN A 93 16.18 -2.20 9.38
N ASN A 94 16.37 -3.30 10.08
CA ASN A 94 16.71 -3.32 11.50
C ASN A 94 18.23 -3.30 11.78
N GLY A 95 19.07 -3.45 10.76
CA GLY A 95 20.54 -3.50 10.88
C GLY A 95 21.09 -4.81 11.44
N GLU A 96 20.28 -5.87 11.47
CA GLU A 96 20.67 -7.18 12.01
C GLU A 96 20.55 -8.29 10.95
N SER A 97 19.61 -8.18 10.04
CA SER A 97 19.39 -9.16 8.98
C SER A 97 18.53 -8.59 7.84
N PRO A 98 18.68 -9.12 6.61
CA PRO A 98 17.78 -8.79 5.52
C PRO A 98 16.32 -9.08 5.91
N ALA A 99 15.41 -8.24 5.46
CA ALA A 99 13.99 -8.35 5.70
C ALA A 99 13.20 -8.40 4.39
N SER A 100 12.10 -9.13 4.37
CA SER A 100 11.30 -9.32 3.16
C SER A 100 10.03 -8.47 3.16
N GLY A 101 9.68 -7.98 1.98
CA GLY A 101 8.39 -7.39 1.73
C GLY A 101 7.24 -8.37 1.94
N GLY A 102 6.07 -7.84 2.27
CA GLY A 102 4.86 -8.63 2.45
C GLY A 102 4.37 -9.22 1.13
N ALA A 103 3.76 -10.38 1.17
CA ALA A 103 3.15 -10.98 -0.01
C ALA A 103 1.94 -10.16 -0.50
N GLY A 104 1.85 -9.97 -1.81
CA GLY A 104 0.66 -9.46 -2.48
C GLY A 104 -0.34 -10.59 -2.78
N ASN A 105 -1.48 -10.23 -3.35
CA ASN A 105 -2.56 -11.16 -3.73
C ASN A 105 -2.96 -12.10 -2.58
N THR A 106 -3.11 -11.56 -1.38
CA THR A 106 -3.47 -12.33 -0.18
C THR A 106 -4.83 -11.85 0.37
N PRO A 107 -5.85 -12.75 0.46
CA PRO A 107 -5.85 -14.12 -0.04
C PRO A 107 -5.73 -14.19 -1.57
N PRO A 108 -5.22 -15.30 -2.13
CA PRO A 108 -4.99 -15.41 -3.56
C PRO A 108 -6.30 -15.43 -4.34
N VAL A 109 -6.34 -14.62 -5.40
CA VAL A 109 -7.46 -14.56 -6.37
C VAL A 109 -6.89 -14.51 -7.79
N SER A 110 -7.74 -14.83 -8.76
CA SER A 110 -7.41 -14.73 -10.18
C SER A 110 -8.46 -13.86 -10.89
N PRO A 111 -8.04 -12.86 -11.70
CA PRO A 111 -6.69 -12.30 -11.79
C PRO A 111 -6.16 -11.80 -10.46
N SER A 112 -4.82 -11.65 -10.34
CA SER A 112 -4.19 -11.10 -9.13
C SER A 112 -4.78 -9.73 -8.78
N GLN A 113 -4.98 -9.48 -7.49
CA GLN A 113 -5.48 -8.19 -7.00
C GLN A 113 -4.37 -7.21 -6.59
N GLY A 114 -3.09 -7.63 -6.65
CA GLY A 114 -1.95 -6.78 -6.32
C GLY A 114 -0.65 -7.56 -6.20
N ASN A 115 0.44 -6.88 -5.93
CA ASN A 115 1.81 -7.37 -5.99
C ASN A 115 2.52 -7.27 -4.63
N PRO A 116 3.65 -7.99 -4.41
CA PRO A 116 4.40 -7.93 -3.16
C PRO A 116 5.03 -6.57 -2.92
N GLY A 117 5.37 -6.30 -1.66
CA GLY A 117 6.24 -5.20 -1.27
C GLY A 117 7.71 -5.51 -1.54
N GLY A 118 8.55 -4.46 -1.54
CA GLY A 118 10.00 -4.57 -1.70
C GLY A 118 10.70 -5.01 -0.43
N ASP A 119 11.81 -5.69 -0.62
CA ASP A 119 12.69 -6.15 0.44
C ASP A 119 13.57 -5.01 0.99
N SER A 120 14.21 -5.26 2.14
CA SER A 120 15.24 -4.39 2.66
C SER A 120 16.49 -5.19 2.99
N PRO A 121 17.61 -4.99 2.25
CA PRO A 121 18.88 -5.62 2.57
C PRO A 121 19.42 -5.06 3.90
N ASP A 122 20.21 -5.87 4.62
CA ASP A 122 20.95 -5.38 5.79
C ASP A 122 22.13 -4.50 5.33
N ALA A 123 21.85 -3.22 5.14
CA ALA A 123 22.82 -2.25 4.62
C ALA A 123 22.68 -0.87 5.28
N GLN A 124 23.79 -0.13 5.35
CA GLN A 124 23.84 1.21 5.93
C GLN A 124 24.10 2.27 4.85
N PRO A 125 23.53 3.47 4.94
CA PRO A 125 22.47 3.91 5.86
C PRO A 125 21.16 3.17 5.67
N ARG A 126 20.41 2.94 6.79
CA ARG A 126 19.17 2.15 6.78
C ARG A 126 18.05 2.79 5.95
N ALA A 127 17.31 1.94 5.22
CA ALA A 127 16.14 2.35 4.45
C ALA A 127 15.13 1.20 4.34
N GLY A 128 13.85 1.51 4.24
CA GLY A 128 12.77 0.55 4.06
C GLY A 128 12.40 0.33 2.59
N GLY A 129 11.90 -0.85 2.26
CA GLY A 129 11.35 -1.21 0.96
C GLY A 129 10.05 -0.46 0.65
N GLY A 130 9.69 -0.33 -0.62
CA GLY A 130 8.42 0.22 -1.07
C GLY A 130 7.26 -0.76 -0.90
N GLY A 131 6.04 -0.28 -0.71
CA GLY A 131 4.83 -1.11 -0.75
C GLY A 131 4.47 -1.52 -2.17
N GLY A 132 3.90 -2.71 -2.35
CA GLY A 132 3.39 -3.18 -3.64
C GLY A 132 2.22 -2.36 -4.14
N GLY A 133 2.07 -2.27 -5.46
CA GLY A 133 0.94 -1.66 -6.15
C GLY A 133 0.08 -2.67 -6.91
N ALA A 134 -0.96 -2.20 -7.57
CA ALA A 134 -1.84 -3.09 -8.34
C ALA A 134 -1.15 -3.69 -9.59
N SER A 135 -0.28 -2.93 -10.25
CA SER A 135 0.37 -3.36 -11.50
C SER A 135 1.87 -3.67 -11.36
N ALA A 136 2.51 -3.32 -10.24
CA ALA A 136 3.94 -3.52 -10.04
C ALA A 136 4.29 -3.81 -8.57
N ASP A 137 5.36 -4.57 -8.39
CA ASP A 137 5.97 -4.80 -7.08
C ASP A 137 6.47 -3.47 -6.47
N GLY A 138 6.54 -3.43 -5.14
CA GLY A 138 7.33 -2.41 -4.48
C GLY A 138 8.81 -2.62 -4.75
N ALA A 139 9.57 -1.54 -4.92
CA ALA A 139 11.01 -1.65 -5.12
C ALA A 139 11.72 -1.95 -3.79
N ASP A 140 12.79 -2.74 -3.89
CA ASP A 140 13.70 -2.96 -2.77
C ASP A 140 14.37 -1.65 -2.37
N SER A 141 14.75 -1.56 -1.09
CA SER A 141 15.60 -0.45 -0.65
C SER A 141 17.06 -0.70 -1.02
N ALA A 142 17.82 0.39 -1.12
CA ALA A 142 19.28 0.38 -1.25
C ALA A 142 19.89 1.22 -0.10
N PRO A 143 21.22 1.12 0.14
CA PRO A 143 21.87 1.93 1.18
C PRO A 143 21.53 3.41 1.06
N GLY A 144 20.85 3.96 2.04
CA GLY A 144 20.40 5.35 2.06
C GLY A 144 19.29 5.71 1.07
N CYS A 145 18.68 4.76 0.40
CA CYS A 145 17.58 5.01 -0.55
C CYS A 145 16.37 4.13 -0.22
N GLY A 146 15.28 4.74 0.18
CA GLY A 146 14.00 4.05 0.35
C GLY A 146 13.49 3.48 -0.99
N GLY A 147 12.94 2.27 -0.96
CA GLY A 147 12.32 1.65 -2.13
C GLY A 147 11.10 2.44 -2.61
N ASN A 148 10.95 2.58 -3.91
CA ASN A 148 9.77 3.22 -4.50
C ASN A 148 8.54 2.35 -4.35
N GLY A 149 7.38 2.96 -4.16
CA GLY A 149 6.09 2.27 -4.20
C GLY A 149 5.78 1.73 -5.59
N GLY A 150 5.21 0.53 -5.65
CA GLY A 150 4.72 -0.10 -6.88
C GLY A 150 3.58 0.71 -7.52
N ASN A 151 3.55 0.76 -8.83
CA ASN A 151 2.51 1.50 -9.55
C ASN A 151 1.14 0.83 -9.44
N GLY A 152 0.13 1.65 -9.48
CA GLY A 152 -1.28 1.26 -9.57
C GLY A 152 -1.73 0.94 -10.99
N GLU A 153 -2.98 0.54 -11.13
CA GLU A 153 -3.61 0.17 -12.39
C GLU A 153 -4.56 1.26 -12.86
N SER A 154 -4.53 1.55 -14.17
CA SER A 154 -5.39 2.57 -14.78
C SER A 154 -6.73 2.00 -15.19
N ASN A 155 -7.81 2.76 -14.98
CA ASN A 155 -9.17 2.36 -15.36
C ASN A 155 -10.00 3.57 -15.78
N ASP A 156 -10.82 3.39 -16.81
CA ASP A 156 -11.67 4.44 -17.40
C ASP A 156 -13.17 4.28 -17.07
N ILE A 157 -13.52 3.41 -16.11
CA ILE A 157 -14.92 3.14 -15.74
C ILE A 157 -15.70 4.39 -15.37
N THR A 158 -15.02 5.43 -14.86
CA THR A 158 -15.61 6.73 -14.49
C THR A 158 -15.75 7.71 -15.66
N GLY A 159 -15.36 7.30 -16.88
CA GLY A 159 -15.44 8.13 -18.09
C GLY A 159 -14.11 8.76 -18.51
N SER A 160 -13.11 8.78 -17.66
CA SER A 160 -11.71 9.17 -17.94
C SER A 160 -10.75 8.23 -17.25
N ALA A 161 -9.55 8.08 -17.81
CA ALA A 161 -8.53 7.22 -17.23
C ALA A 161 -8.04 7.77 -15.87
N VAL A 162 -8.23 7.01 -14.82
CA VAL A 162 -7.75 7.29 -13.46
C VAL A 162 -6.93 6.10 -12.98
N THR A 163 -5.77 6.35 -12.39
CA THR A 163 -4.93 5.30 -11.79
C THR A 163 -5.30 5.09 -10.33
N TYR A 164 -5.42 3.83 -9.88
CA TYR A 164 -5.81 3.41 -8.53
C TYR A 164 -4.79 2.43 -7.95
N ALA A 165 -4.78 2.31 -6.66
CA ALA A 165 -4.02 1.30 -5.93
C ALA A 165 -2.50 1.37 -6.16
N GLY A 166 -1.90 2.55 -5.98
CA GLY A 166 -0.43 2.73 -5.93
C GLY A 166 0.11 2.45 -4.54
N GLY A 167 1.28 1.80 -4.43
CA GLY A 167 1.97 1.54 -3.17
C GLY A 167 2.66 2.77 -2.59
N GLY A 168 2.94 2.77 -1.30
CA GLY A 168 3.71 3.81 -0.59
C GLY A 168 5.22 3.63 -0.75
N GLY A 169 5.99 4.72 -0.74
CA GLY A 169 7.46 4.69 -0.73
C GLY A 169 8.01 4.35 0.67
N GLY A 170 9.16 3.69 0.75
CA GLY A 170 9.87 3.40 1.99
C GLY A 170 10.57 4.62 2.58
N GLY A 171 10.66 4.70 3.91
CA GLY A 171 11.42 5.73 4.63
C GLY A 171 12.92 5.46 4.61
N ALA A 172 13.76 6.49 4.78
CA ALA A 172 15.20 6.32 4.83
C ALA A 172 15.90 7.24 5.85
N VAL A 173 16.93 6.73 6.55
CA VAL A 173 17.71 7.46 7.58
C VAL A 173 18.85 8.27 6.93
N ALA A 174 19.04 9.48 7.42
CA ALA A 174 20.05 10.45 6.91
C ALA A 174 21.49 9.91 6.74
N PRO A 175 22.24 10.40 5.76
CA PRO A 175 21.85 11.28 4.64
C PRO A 175 21.22 10.48 3.50
N ALA A 176 19.91 10.54 3.32
CA ALA A 176 19.17 9.57 2.55
C ALA A 176 17.92 10.14 1.90
N THR A 177 17.42 9.48 0.87
CA THR A 177 16.21 9.85 0.15
C THR A 177 15.13 8.79 0.37
N GLY A 178 13.96 9.21 0.84
CA GLY A 178 12.78 8.35 0.91
C GLY A 178 12.32 7.95 -0.49
N GLY A 179 11.72 6.77 -0.60
CA GLY A 179 11.14 6.25 -1.82
C GLY A 179 10.00 7.11 -2.34
N SER A 180 9.87 7.21 -3.65
CA SER A 180 8.75 7.89 -4.30
C SER A 180 7.46 7.09 -4.11
N ALA A 181 6.34 7.80 -4.12
CA ALA A 181 5.02 7.17 -4.17
C ALA A 181 4.79 6.45 -5.50
N GLY A 182 4.12 5.31 -5.48
CA GLY A 182 3.57 4.67 -6.66
C GLY A 182 2.41 5.49 -7.25
N SER A 183 2.29 5.52 -8.57
CA SER A 183 1.15 6.17 -9.24
C SER A 183 -0.17 5.50 -8.82
N GLY A 184 -1.25 6.25 -8.71
CA GLY A 184 -2.53 5.74 -8.23
C GLY A 184 -2.78 5.97 -6.74
N GLY A 185 -2.20 7.05 -6.21
CA GLY A 185 -2.53 7.56 -4.88
C GLY A 185 -1.64 7.08 -3.74
N GLY A 186 -0.47 6.53 -4.02
CA GLY A 186 0.52 6.21 -2.99
C GLY A 186 1.03 7.44 -2.27
N GLY A 187 1.50 7.29 -1.03
CA GLY A 187 2.20 8.28 -0.24
C GLY A 187 3.72 8.14 -0.37
N ALA A 188 4.45 9.24 -0.48
CA ALA A 188 5.91 9.19 -0.54
C ALA A 188 6.54 8.84 0.82
N GLY A 189 7.66 8.13 0.81
CA GLY A 189 8.48 7.91 1.99
C GLY A 189 9.15 9.20 2.48
N GLU A 190 9.42 9.28 3.80
CA GLU A 190 10.09 10.44 4.40
C GLU A 190 11.54 10.52 3.95
N THR A 191 11.95 11.72 3.49
CA THR A 191 13.32 12.07 3.11
C THR A 191 14.00 12.83 4.25
N SER A 192 15.31 12.65 4.44
CA SER A 192 16.13 13.40 5.41
C SER A 192 16.97 14.48 4.72
N PRO A 193 17.18 15.70 5.30
CA PRO A 193 16.54 16.21 6.51
C PRO A 193 15.05 16.49 6.32
N PRO A 194 14.26 16.47 7.40
CA PRO A 194 12.82 16.64 7.27
C PRO A 194 12.53 18.08 6.79
N THR A 195 11.92 18.18 5.61
CA THR A 195 11.43 19.45 5.06
C THR A 195 9.97 19.74 5.45
N GLY A 196 9.52 19.15 6.57
CA GLY A 196 8.11 19.25 6.98
C GLY A 196 7.84 18.56 8.32
N SER A 197 6.64 17.99 8.49
CA SER A 197 6.18 17.33 9.72
C SER A 197 6.98 16.08 10.11
N GLY A 198 7.82 15.57 9.21
CA GLY A 198 8.62 14.36 9.41
C GLY A 198 7.80 13.10 9.54
N ILE A 199 6.69 13.02 8.84
CA ILE A 199 5.84 11.84 8.71
C ILE A 199 5.82 11.39 7.25
N GLY A 200 5.66 10.11 7.00
CA GLY A 200 5.44 9.58 5.66
C GLY A 200 4.20 10.16 5.01
N GLY A 201 4.18 10.31 3.69
CA GLY A 201 3.04 10.80 2.95
C GLY A 201 1.83 9.88 3.14
N ALA A 202 0.63 10.46 3.29
CA ALA A 202 -0.59 9.66 3.34
C ALA A 202 -0.98 9.18 1.93
N GLY A 203 -1.57 8.00 1.84
CA GLY A 203 -2.26 7.53 0.65
C GLY A 203 -3.50 8.38 0.36
N SER A 204 -3.79 8.60 -0.91
CA SER A 204 -4.94 9.40 -1.33
C SER A 204 -6.26 8.68 -1.07
N ALA A 205 -7.26 9.42 -0.57
CA ALA A 205 -8.59 8.87 -0.36
C ALA A 205 -9.24 8.44 -1.69
N ASN A 206 -10.09 7.42 -1.64
CA ASN A 206 -10.81 6.85 -2.78
C ASN A 206 -9.92 6.33 -3.91
N THR A 207 -8.70 5.94 -3.60
CA THR A 207 -7.77 5.32 -4.55
C THR A 207 -7.26 3.97 -4.09
N GLY A 208 -7.35 3.66 -2.80
CA GLY A 208 -6.71 2.49 -2.21
C GLY A 208 -5.19 2.61 -2.10
N GLY A 209 -4.63 3.82 -2.18
CA GLY A 209 -3.18 4.03 -2.13
C GLY A 209 -2.55 3.68 -0.77
N GLY A 210 -1.36 3.08 -0.76
CA GLY A 210 -0.57 2.82 0.45
C GLY A 210 0.08 4.07 1.03
N GLY A 211 0.28 4.14 2.34
CA GLY A 211 0.99 5.24 3.01
C GLY A 211 2.50 5.10 2.96
N GLY A 212 3.25 6.19 2.96
CA GLY A 212 4.71 6.22 2.97
C GLY A 212 5.31 5.87 4.34
N GLY A 213 6.48 5.21 4.35
CA GLY A 213 7.25 4.93 5.55
C GLY A 213 7.97 6.17 6.10
N THR A 214 8.33 6.17 7.40
CA THR A 214 9.13 7.23 8.02
C THR A 214 10.53 6.76 8.38
N ARG A 215 11.41 7.73 8.58
CA ARG A 215 12.82 7.49 8.89
C ARG A 215 13.11 7.23 10.35
N ALA A 216 12.33 7.79 11.26
CA ALA A 216 12.67 7.87 12.70
C ALA A 216 11.48 7.56 13.60
N ASN A 217 11.80 6.98 14.75
CA ASN A 217 10.91 6.78 15.89
C ASN A 217 10.97 8.03 16.81
N PRO A 218 9.90 8.54 17.44
CA PRO A 218 8.52 8.01 17.41
C PRO A 218 7.60 8.71 16.39
N ARG A 219 7.90 8.67 15.12
CA ARG A 219 7.08 9.29 14.08
C ARG A 219 6.22 8.25 13.36
N ALA A 220 4.95 8.57 13.19
CA ALA A 220 4.03 7.66 12.51
C ALA A 220 4.30 7.59 11.01
N GLY A 221 4.22 6.41 10.43
CA GLY A 221 4.10 6.24 9.00
C GLY A 221 2.84 6.92 8.46
N GLY A 222 2.81 7.23 7.17
CA GLY A 222 1.64 7.77 6.51
C GLY A 222 0.45 6.81 6.59
N ALA A 223 -0.75 7.32 6.83
CA ALA A 223 -1.96 6.51 6.76
C ALA A 223 -2.20 6.02 5.33
N GLY A 224 -2.80 4.85 5.16
CA GLY A 224 -3.31 4.40 3.88
C GLY A 224 -4.53 5.20 3.43
N GLY A 225 -4.78 5.26 2.12
CA GLY A 225 -5.98 5.86 1.53
C GLY A 225 -7.18 4.91 1.57
N SER A 226 -8.39 5.43 1.68
CA SER A 226 -9.60 4.63 1.54
C SER A 226 -9.71 4.02 0.14
N GLY A 227 -10.39 2.88 0.03
CA GLY A 227 -10.77 2.26 -1.23
C GLY A 227 -11.92 2.98 -1.93
N ILE A 228 -12.41 2.35 -3.01
CA ILE A 228 -13.56 2.81 -3.78
C ILE A 228 -14.27 1.62 -4.42
N VAL A 229 -15.58 1.72 -4.55
CA VAL A 229 -16.39 0.79 -5.35
C VAL A 229 -17.08 1.59 -6.45
N VAL A 230 -16.90 1.18 -7.71
CA VAL A 230 -17.56 1.79 -8.88
C VAL A 230 -18.31 0.71 -9.65
N ILE A 231 -19.60 0.92 -9.83
CA ILE A 231 -20.47 0.06 -10.64
C ILE A 231 -20.96 0.88 -11.83
N LYS A 232 -20.75 0.34 -13.02
CA LYS A 232 -21.28 0.91 -14.26
C LYS A 232 -22.29 -0.07 -14.83
N GLU A 233 -23.54 0.33 -14.87
CA GLU A 233 -24.60 -0.43 -15.50
C GLU A 233 -24.52 -0.24 -17.02
N THR A 234 -24.59 -1.34 -17.77
CA THR A 234 -24.74 -1.31 -19.21
C THR A 234 -26.18 -1.69 -19.55
N THR A 235 -26.99 -0.72 -19.92
CA THR A 235 -28.31 -1.00 -20.50
C THR A 235 -28.11 -1.78 -21.81
N PRO A 236 -28.75 -2.96 -21.97
CA PRO A 236 -28.77 -3.61 -23.28
C PRO A 236 -29.30 -2.61 -24.30
N LYS A 237 -28.57 -2.38 -25.39
CA LYS A 237 -29.19 -1.70 -26.54
C LYS A 237 -30.24 -2.66 -27.10
N CYS A 238 -31.50 -2.30 -26.92
CA CYS A 238 -32.63 -2.93 -27.61
C CYS A 238 -32.50 -2.73 -29.15
#